data_da11d2e985fca176e337752b377d290a
#
_entry.id   da11d2e985fca176e337752b377d290a
#
_cell.length_a   1.000
_cell.length_b   1.000
_cell.length_c   1.000
_cell.angle_alpha   90.00
_cell.angle_beta   90.00
_cell.angle_gamma   90.00
#
_symmetry.space_group_name_H-M   'P 1'
#
loop_
_entity.id
_entity.type
_entity.pdbx_description
1 polymer ?
#
loop_
_entity_poly.entity_id
_entity_poly.type
_entity_poly.pdbx_seq_one_letter_code
_entity_poly.pdbx_strand_id
1 'polypeptide(L)'
;GTLMTNQAISVNDQAQPIARFMGWPQWASLQSLMSGSEESDFFQRVAADLAQRIEAMPVIGGQEDSDAAQTVYLHYFLGASDVWVLEKDVGGGVEQVFAFALLNADYQMAELGYVDLSELLLLGFELDFHFSPKPLAEVRESVRKRLGLF
;
A
#
# COMPACT_ATOMS: atom_id res chain seq x y z
N GLY A 1 32.24 -10.07 0.65
CA GLY A 1 32.29 -10.03 -0.71
C GLY A 1 31.01 -9.74 -1.42
N THR A 2 31.19 -9.23 -2.60
CA THR A 2 30.10 -8.83 -3.47
C THR A 2 29.18 -10.00 -3.80
N LEU A 3 29.74 -11.19 -4.00
CA LEU A 3 28.94 -12.37 -4.37
C LEU A 3 28.04 -12.84 -3.25
N MET A 4 28.53 -12.86 -2.02
CA MET A 4 27.71 -13.20 -0.87
C MET A 4 26.60 -12.18 -0.66
N THR A 5 26.94 -10.91 -0.82
CA THR A 5 25.96 -9.84 -0.75
C THR A 5 24.86 -10.02 -1.79
N ASN A 6 25.23 -10.37 -3.03
CA ASN A 6 24.28 -10.57 -4.10
C ASN A 6 23.34 -11.74 -3.83
N GLN A 7 23.85 -12.84 -3.28
CA GLN A 7 23.01 -13.99 -2.97
C GLN A 7 22.07 -13.72 -1.81
N ALA A 8 22.55 -13.01 -0.77
CA ALA A 8 21.71 -12.59 0.33
C ALA A 8 20.66 -11.59 -0.12
N ILE A 9 21.03 -10.72 -1.03
CA ILE A 9 20.21 -9.64 -1.55
C ILE A 9 19.12 -10.16 -2.48
N SER A 10 19.29 -11.29 -3.17
CA SER A 10 18.31 -11.76 -4.15
C SER A 10 16.93 -12.00 -3.54
N VAL A 11 16.85 -12.51 -2.31
CA VAL A 11 15.60 -12.63 -1.57
C VAL A 11 15.20 -11.29 -0.97
N ASN A 12 16.17 -10.56 -0.41
CA ASN A 12 15.92 -9.26 0.22
C ASN A 12 15.57 -8.20 -0.80
N ASP A 13 16.13 -8.23 -2.00
CA ASP A 13 15.82 -7.27 -3.06
C ASP A 13 14.38 -7.39 -3.54
N GLN A 14 13.85 -8.59 -3.58
CA GLN A 14 12.44 -8.78 -3.92
C GLN A 14 11.53 -8.22 -2.85
N ALA A 15 11.96 -8.24 -1.60
CA ALA A 15 11.18 -7.78 -0.46
C ALA A 15 11.45 -6.31 -0.08
N GLN A 16 12.62 -5.77 -0.41
CA GLN A 16 13.03 -4.41 -0.03
C GLN A 16 12.07 -3.31 -0.48
N PRO A 17 11.53 -3.34 -1.70
CA PRO A 17 10.59 -2.31 -2.10
C PRO A 17 9.36 -2.25 -1.19
N ILE A 18 8.86 -3.39 -0.74
CA ILE A 18 7.67 -3.39 0.12
C ILE A 18 7.98 -2.97 1.55
N ALA A 19 9.23 -3.14 2.01
CA ALA A 19 9.62 -2.72 3.37
C ALA A 19 9.37 -1.22 3.57
N ARG A 20 9.59 -0.41 2.55
CA ARG A 20 9.35 1.04 2.62
C ARG A 20 7.87 1.39 2.68
N PHE A 21 7.00 0.48 2.24
CA PHE A 21 5.57 0.69 2.15
C PHE A 21 4.82 0.08 3.33
N MET A 22 5.54 -0.36 4.36
CA MET A 22 4.96 -0.90 5.60
C MET A 22 5.60 -0.26 6.82
N GLY A 23 4.85 -0.23 7.92
CA GLY A 23 5.42 0.08 9.23
C GLY A 23 6.37 -1.03 9.66
N TRP A 24 7.36 -0.68 10.49
CA TRP A 24 8.35 -1.64 10.96
C TRP A 24 7.74 -2.88 11.62
N PRO A 25 6.75 -2.76 12.52
CA PRO A 25 6.17 -3.95 13.15
C PRO A 25 5.51 -4.90 12.14
N GLN A 26 4.81 -4.35 11.15
CA GLN A 26 4.17 -5.17 10.13
C GLN A 26 5.20 -5.86 9.24
N TRP A 27 6.26 -5.15 8.84
CA TRP A 27 7.34 -5.73 8.05
C TRP A 27 8.04 -6.85 8.80
N ALA A 28 8.34 -6.66 10.09
CA ALA A 28 8.97 -7.68 10.91
C ALA A 28 8.09 -8.93 11.01
N SER A 29 6.77 -8.74 11.19
CA SER A 29 5.82 -9.86 11.22
C SER A 29 5.77 -10.61 9.89
N LEU A 30 5.74 -9.88 8.78
CA LEU A 30 5.72 -10.50 7.46
C LEU A 30 6.99 -11.31 7.20
N GLN A 31 8.15 -10.77 7.55
CA GLN A 31 9.41 -11.49 7.42
C GLN A 31 9.40 -12.80 8.21
N SER A 32 8.89 -12.76 9.43
CA SER A 32 8.77 -13.95 10.26
C SER A 32 7.85 -15.00 9.63
N LEU A 33 6.71 -14.55 9.10
CA LEU A 33 5.75 -15.44 8.45
C LEU A 33 6.31 -16.07 7.17
N MET A 34 7.14 -15.33 6.44
CA MET A 34 7.77 -15.83 5.20
C MET A 34 8.84 -16.88 5.46
N SER A 35 9.44 -16.89 6.64
CA SER A 35 10.63 -17.70 6.89
C SER A 35 10.44 -18.80 7.95
N GLY A 36 9.41 -18.75 8.78
CA GLY A 36 9.33 -19.64 9.93
C GLY A 36 7.96 -20.23 10.22
N SER A 37 7.00 -20.13 9.30
CA SER A 37 5.66 -20.63 9.55
C SER A 37 5.27 -21.73 8.56
N GLU A 38 4.20 -22.45 8.90
CA GLU A 38 3.62 -23.43 7.96
C GLU A 38 3.06 -22.75 6.71
N GLU A 39 2.75 -21.46 6.80
CA GLU A 39 2.18 -20.68 5.71
C GLU A 39 3.23 -19.84 5.00
N SER A 40 4.52 -20.18 5.12
CA SER A 40 5.60 -19.37 4.55
C SER A 40 5.48 -19.19 3.04
N ASP A 41 5.07 -20.23 2.32
CA ASP A 41 4.88 -20.13 0.87
C ASP A 41 3.78 -19.14 0.51
N PHE A 42 2.69 -19.15 1.26
CA PHE A 42 1.59 -18.20 1.06
C PHE A 42 2.07 -16.76 1.27
N PHE A 43 2.79 -16.49 2.36
CA PHE A 43 3.25 -15.14 2.64
C PHE A 43 4.35 -14.69 1.71
N GLN A 44 5.17 -15.60 1.19
CA GLN A 44 6.13 -15.27 0.14
C GLN A 44 5.41 -14.82 -1.14
N ARG A 45 4.30 -15.47 -1.49
CA ARG A 45 3.49 -15.03 -2.63
C ARG A 45 2.83 -13.69 -2.38
N VAL A 46 2.35 -13.44 -1.17
CA VAL A 46 1.81 -12.13 -0.79
C VAL A 46 2.86 -11.03 -0.98
N ALA A 47 4.08 -11.28 -0.49
CA ALA A 47 5.17 -10.32 -0.63
C ALA A 47 5.55 -10.08 -2.09
N ALA A 48 5.62 -11.15 -2.89
CA ALA A 48 5.93 -11.03 -4.31
C ALA A 48 4.86 -10.24 -5.07
N ASP A 49 3.60 -10.49 -4.77
CA ASP A 49 2.49 -9.76 -5.38
C ASP A 49 2.52 -8.27 -5.01
N LEU A 50 2.77 -7.97 -3.75
CA LEU A 50 2.90 -6.58 -3.28
C LEU A 50 4.07 -5.87 -3.95
N ALA A 51 5.21 -6.54 -4.06
CA ALA A 51 6.39 -5.96 -4.71
C ALA A 51 6.10 -5.61 -6.17
N GLN A 52 5.45 -6.51 -6.88
CA GLN A 52 5.05 -6.31 -8.26
C GLN A 52 4.06 -5.16 -8.40
N ARG A 53 3.10 -5.09 -7.51
CA ARG A 53 2.08 -4.05 -7.50
C ARG A 53 2.69 -2.67 -7.23
N ILE A 54 3.60 -2.59 -6.28
CA ILE A 54 4.30 -1.33 -5.97
C ILE A 54 5.14 -0.88 -7.16
N GLU A 55 5.82 -1.82 -7.81
CA GLU A 55 6.60 -1.50 -9.01
C GLU A 55 5.72 -0.99 -10.14
N ALA A 56 4.56 -1.62 -10.34
CA ALA A 56 3.62 -1.24 -11.39
C ALA A 56 2.89 0.06 -11.10
N MET A 57 2.83 0.48 -9.84
CA MET A 57 2.12 1.71 -9.45
C MET A 57 2.80 2.92 -10.09
N PRO A 58 2.05 3.77 -10.80
CA PRO A 58 2.64 4.98 -11.39
C PRO A 58 3.08 5.96 -10.32
N VAL A 59 4.03 6.80 -10.68
CA VAL A 59 4.39 7.96 -9.85
C VAL A 59 3.34 9.05 -10.03
N ILE A 60 3.36 10.03 -9.14
CA ILE A 60 2.43 11.16 -9.17
C ILE A 60 2.38 11.79 -10.56
N GLY A 61 1.17 11.96 -11.07
CA GLY A 61 0.90 12.49 -12.40
C GLY A 61 0.81 11.43 -13.48
N GLY A 62 1.01 10.17 -13.17
CA GLY A 62 1.03 9.10 -14.17
C GLY A 62 -0.34 8.57 -14.58
N GLN A 63 -1.41 8.96 -13.90
CA GLN A 63 -2.76 8.50 -14.23
C GLN A 63 -3.62 9.64 -14.77
N GLU A 64 -4.65 9.28 -15.54
CA GLU A 64 -5.62 10.25 -16.02
C GLU A 64 -6.46 10.80 -14.87
N ASP A 65 -6.92 12.04 -15.01
CA ASP A 65 -7.62 12.76 -13.96
C ASP A 65 -9.13 12.48 -13.98
N SER A 66 -9.52 11.22 -13.74
CA SER A 66 -10.92 10.86 -13.55
C SER A 66 -11.02 9.62 -12.66
N ASP A 67 -12.08 9.55 -11.85
CA ASP A 67 -12.30 8.42 -10.95
C ASP A 67 -12.38 7.08 -11.70
N ALA A 68 -12.96 7.08 -12.90
CA ALA A 68 -13.09 5.86 -13.68
C ALA A 68 -11.77 5.39 -14.26
N ALA A 69 -10.86 6.32 -14.56
CA ALA A 69 -9.56 6.00 -15.15
C ALA A 69 -8.47 5.80 -14.08
N GLN A 70 -8.68 6.32 -12.88
CA GLN A 70 -7.69 6.20 -11.82
C GLN A 70 -7.82 4.86 -11.09
N THR A 71 -6.69 4.18 -10.93
CA THR A 71 -6.61 2.91 -10.22
C THR A 71 -6.02 3.12 -8.84
N VAL A 72 -6.64 2.51 -7.83
CA VAL A 72 -6.09 2.41 -6.48
C VAL A 72 -5.26 1.14 -6.41
N TYR A 73 -4.02 1.27 -5.95
CA TYR A 73 -3.08 0.15 -5.90
C TYR A 73 -2.91 -0.44 -4.52
N LEU A 74 -2.99 0.38 -3.47
CA LEU A 74 -2.78 -0.06 -2.09
C LEU A 74 -3.82 0.55 -1.18
N HIS A 75 -4.18 -0.18 -0.13
CA HIS A 75 -5.09 0.28 0.91
C HIS A 75 -4.41 0.15 2.28
N TYR A 76 -4.48 1.21 3.07
CA TYR A 76 -3.97 1.26 4.45
C TYR A 76 -5.11 1.57 5.40
N PHE A 77 -4.99 1.12 6.64
CA PHE A 77 -6.03 1.36 7.64
C PHE A 77 -5.44 1.51 9.04
N LEU A 78 -6.14 2.26 9.86
CA LEU A 78 -5.90 2.36 11.30
C LEU A 78 -7.22 2.78 11.94
N GLY A 79 -7.82 1.87 12.75
CA GLY A 79 -9.12 2.14 13.35
C GLY A 79 -10.17 2.42 12.27
N ALA A 80 -10.86 3.54 12.39
CA ALA A 80 -11.89 3.97 11.43
C ALA A 80 -11.33 4.79 10.26
N SER A 81 -10.01 4.88 10.14
CA SER A 81 -9.37 5.64 9.06
C SER A 81 -8.84 4.71 8.00
N ASP A 82 -8.98 5.14 6.75
CA ASP A 82 -8.54 4.42 5.57
C ASP A 82 -7.83 5.36 4.62
N VAL A 83 -6.77 4.85 3.98
CA VAL A 83 -6.05 5.59 2.95
C VAL A 83 -5.82 4.65 1.77
N TRP A 84 -6.29 5.07 0.60
CA TRP A 84 -6.14 4.33 -0.64
C TRP A 84 -5.13 5.05 -1.52
N VAL A 85 -4.02 4.40 -1.82
CA VAL A 85 -2.90 5.02 -2.55
C VAL A 85 -3.04 4.73 -4.03
N LEU A 86 -2.99 5.80 -4.83
CA LEU A 86 -3.13 5.75 -6.28
C LEU A 86 -1.79 5.88 -7.00
N GLU A 87 -0.90 6.75 -6.49
CA GLU A 87 0.36 7.06 -7.13
C GLU A 87 1.44 7.23 -6.08
N LYS A 88 2.62 6.69 -6.35
CA LYS A 88 3.74 6.78 -5.42
C LYS A 88 4.55 8.05 -5.67
N ASP A 89 5.43 8.37 -4.74
CA ASP A 89 6.33 9.50 -4.83
C ASP A 89 7.11 9.48 -6.15
N VAL A 90 7.42 10.66 -6.67
CA VAL A 90 8.18 10.78 -7.93
C VAL A 90 9.54 10.09 -7.85
N GLY A 91 10.10 9.96 -6.65
CA GLY A 91 11.33 9.20 -6.40
C GLY A 91 11.10 7.71 -6.19
N GLY A 92 9.85 7.25 -6.30
CA GLY A 92 9.51 5.85 -6.10
C GLY A 92 9.27 5.44 -4.66
N GLY A 93 9.26 6.39 -3.72
CA GLY A 93 9.11 6.14 -2.29
C GLY A 93 7.75 6.51 -1.74
N VAL A 94 7.73 6.87 -0.46
CA VAL A 94 6.51 7.06 0.32
C VAL A 94 6.37 8.47 0.93
N GLU A 95 7.32 9.35 0.68
CA GLU A 95 7.34 10.67 1.31
C GLU A 95 6.19 11.57 0.82
N GLN A 96 5.77 11.39 -0.43
CA GLN A 96 4.61 12.10 -0.95
C GLN A 96 3.90 11.21 -1.96
N VAL A 97 2.78 10.63 -1.54
CA VAL A 97 1.94 9.80 -2.41
C VAL A 97 0.65 10.53 -2.71
N PHE A 98 0.00 10.16 -3.81
CA PHE A 98 -1.34 10.66 -4.12
C PHE A 98 -2.35 9.62 -3.67
N ALA A 99 -3.30 10.04 -2.83
CA ALA A 99 -4.19 9.10 -2.16
C ALA A 99 -5.58 9.68 -1.93
N PHE A 100 -6.54 8.77 -1.78
CA PHE A 100 -7.87 9.09 -1.29
C PHE A 100 -7.90 8.74 0.21
N ALA A 101 -8.15 9.72 1.05
CA ALA A 101 -8.09 9.55 2.51
C ALA A 101 -9.47 9.70 3.13
N LEU A 102 -9.86 8.74 3.97
CA LEU A 102 -11.08 8.77 4.76
C LEU A 102 -10.66 8.67 6.22
N LEU A 103 -10.69 9.79 6.93
CA LEU A 103 -10.23 9.84 8.31
C LEU A 103 -11.42 9.75 9.26
N ASN A 104 -11.34 8.83 10.23
CA ASN A 104 -12.35 8.63 11.27
C ASN A 104 -13.76 8.40 10.69
N ALA A 105 -13.85 7.71 9.56
CA ALA A 105 -15.10 7.43 8.84
C ALA A 105 -15.88 8.68 8.44
N ASP A 106 -15.22 9.82 8.34
CA ASP A 106 -15.87 11.09 7.98
C ASP A 106 -15.84 11.28 6.46
N TYR A 107 -16.88 10.78 5.78
CA TYR A 107 -16.95 10.83 4.32
C TYR A 107 -17.01 12.26 3.80
N GLN A 108 -17.62 13.20 4.55
CA GLN A 108 -17.71 14.59 4.11
C GLN A 108 -16.33 15.25 3.98
N MET A 109 -15.37 14.78 4.77
CA MET A 109 -13.99 15.26 4.72
C MET A 109 -13.08 14.37 3.88
N ALA A 110 -13.63 13.30 3.28
CA ALA A 110 -12.84 12.41 2.44
C ALA A 110 -12.42 13.12 1.16
N GLU A 111 -11.14 13.01 0.81
CA GLU A 111 -10.61 13.73 -0.33
C GLU A 111 -9.41 13.05 -0.97
N LEU A 112 -9.20 13.36 -2.24
CA LEU A 112 -7.96 13.06 -2.93
C LEU A 112 -6.94 14.14 -2.58
N GLY A 113 -5.70 13.75 -2.34
CA GLY A 113 -4.65 14.68 -2.05
C GLY A 113 -3.31 14.01 -1.83
N TYR A 114 -2.32 14.84 -1.57
CA TYR A 114 -0.97 14.35 -1.29
C TYR A 114 -0.85 14.01 0.19
N VAL A 115 -0.25 12.87 0.45
CA VAL A 115 -0.11 12.34 1.81
C VAL A 115 1.32 11.90 2.01
N ASP A 116 1.88 12.21 3.18
CA ASP A 116 3.16 11.62 3.59
C ASP A 116 2.87 10.27 4.23
N LEU A 117 3.03 9.21 3.43
CA LEU A 117 2.74 7.86 3.89
C LEU A 117 3.70 7.44 5.00
N SER A 118 4.93 7.93 5.00
CA SER A 118 5.89 7.60 6.05
C SER A 118 5.40 8.04 7.43
N GLU A 119 4.73 9.18 7.52
CA GLU A 119 4.13 9.64 8.78
C GLU A 119 2.99 8.72 9.22
N LEU A 120 2.15 8.30 8.29
CA LEU A 120 1.04 7.39 8.61
C LEU A 120 1.56 6.04 9.10
N LEU A 121 2.62 5.54 8.50
CA LEU A 121 3.24 4.29 8.93
C LEU A 121 3.79 4.40 10.35
N LEU A 122 4.38 5.55 10.71
CA LEU A 122 4.86 5.79 12.07
C LEU A 122 3.70 5.86 13.07
N LEU A 123 2.53 6.32 12.64
CA LEU A 123 1.34 6.34 13.49
C LEU A 123 0.72 4.95 13.69
N GLY A 124 1.12 3.97 12.91
CA GLY A 124 0.62 2.61 13.04
C GLY A 124 -0.33 2.15 11.96
N PHE A 125 -0.50 2.91 10.87
CA PHE A 125 -1.30 2.43 9.74
C PHE A 125 -0.69 1.15 9.19
N GLU A 126 -1.55 0.19 8.87
CA GLU A 126 -1.14 -1.10 8.35
C GLU A 126 -1.58 -1.25 6.90
N LEU A 127 -0.74 -1.92 6.12
CA LEU A 127 -1.04 -2.26 4.73
C LEU A 127 -2.01 -3.44 4.70
N ASP A 128 -3.09 -3.28 3.95
CA ASP A 128 -4.10 -4.32 3.77
C ASP A 128 -3.62 -5.33 2.73
N PHE A 129 -3.21 -6.52 3.19
CA PHE A 129 -2.72 -7.59 2.32
C PHE A 129 -3.82 -8.22 1.46
N HIS A 130 -5.08 -7.99 1.79
CA HIS A 130 -6.23 -8.57 1.08
C HIS A 130 -6.80 -7.65 0.00
N PHE A 131 -6.28 -6.43 -0.09
CA PHE A 131 -6.75 -5.47 -1.08
C PHE A 131 -6.17 -5.82 -2.45
N SER A 132 -7.01 -5.73 -3.49
CA SER A 132 -6.57 -5.85 -4.89
C SER A 132 -6.80 -4.54 -5.62
N PRO A 133 -5.94 -4.17 -6.56
CA PRO A 133 -6.12 -2.93 -7.30
C PRO A 133 -7.50 -2.85 -7.95
N LYS A 134 -8.09 -1.67 -7.91
CA LYS A 134 -9.42 -1.43 -8.47
C LYS A 134 -9.61 0.06 -8.76
N PRO A 135 -10.61 0.41 -9.58
CA PRO A 135 -10.88 1.82 -9.88
C PRO A 135 -11.27 2.61 -8.62
N LEU A 136 -10.86 3.87 -8.57
CA LEU A 136 -11.24 4.77 -7.49
C LEU A 136 -12.76 4.89 -7.35
N ALA A 137 -13.49 4.91 -8.46
CA ALA A 137 -14.95 4.97 -8.44
C ALA A 137 -15.56 3.80 -7.66
N GLU A 138 -14.98 2.61 -7.79
CA GLU A 138 -15.45 1.43 -7.07
C GLU A 138 -15.15 1.55 -5.57
N VAL A 139 -13.99 2.09 -5.21
CA VAL A 139 -13.63 2.35 -3.82
C VAL A 139 -14.61 3.34 -3.20
N ARG A 140 -14.90 4.45 -3.89
CA ARG A 140 -15.85 5.45 -3.39
C ARG A 140 -17.23 4.86 -3.16
N GLU A 141 -17.73 4.05 -4.09
CA GLU A 141 -19.01 3.40 -3.95
C GLU A 141 -19.04 2.43 -2.78
N SER A 142 -18.00 1.64 -2.62
CA SER A 142 -17.85 0.69 -1.52
C SER A 142 -17.88 1.41 -0.17
N VAL A 143 -17.18 2.54 -0.07
CA VAL A 143 -17.15 3.35 1.16
C VAL A 143 -18.53 3.92 1.47
N ARG A 144 -19.20 4.47 0.47
CA ARG A 144 -20.56 5.02 0.67
C ARG A 144 -21.53 3.96 1.17
N LYS A 145 -21.47 2.77 0.59
CA LYS A 145 -22.32 1.66 1.03
C LYS A 145 -22.01 1.25 2.47
N ARG A 146 -20.72 1.15 2.81
CA ARG A 146 -20.29 0.78 4.17
C ARG A 146 -20.79 1.78 5.20
N LEU A 147 -20.80 3.06 4.86
CA LEU A 147 -21.23 4.13 5.77
C LEU A 147 -22.73 4.40 5.70
N GLY A 148 -23.49 3.66 4.88
CA GLY A 148 -24.92 3.87 4.73
C GLY A 148 -25.30 5.11 3.94
N LEU A 149 -24.42 5.62 3.12
CA LEU A 149 -24.63 6.80 2.30
C LEU A 149 -24.97 6.38 0.86
N PHE A 150 -26.13 6.81 0.35
CA PHE A 150 -26.62 6.46 -0.98
C PHE A 150 -26.98 7.68 -1.81
#